data_251b34def4abdc44387475183e6ad406
#
_entry.id   251b34def4abdc44387475183e6ad406
#
_cell.length_a   1.000
_cell.length_b   1.000
_cell.length_c   1.000
_cell.angle_alpha   90.00
_cell.angle_beta   90.00
_cell.angle_gamma   90.00
#
_symmetry.space_group_name_H-M   'P 1'
#
loop_
_entity.id
_entity.type
_entity.pdbx_description
1 polymer ?
#
loop_
_entity_poly.entity_id
_entity_poly.type
_entity_poly.pdbx_seq_one_letter_code
_entity_poly.pdbx_strand_id
1 'polypeptide(L)'
;DIYDRGPGAHIILDKMRRYHSWDIQWGNHDVLWMGAAAGNDACICNVIRLSLRYANLSTLEEGYGINLVPLATFAMETYKEDDCKEFLPKLSGGAAAMDEKTQRLTSQMHKAIAVIQFKLESQLFKKHPEWKMKDRCLFDHIDYRKGKVEIDGKEYDMTSCHFPTINPDNPDKLSEEEEILIQKLHHSFMVCEKLHKHIKVMLQHGCMYAIFNNNLLFHASCPLNEDGSLKEVEIYPGKKFSGRALMHHTGMQIRTAFQSDSDPNEKEYAIDYFIYLWCGPDSPLFDKSKMATFERYFITDKETHKEEKGYYFLLRDNEQVIDHIMDEFGVTGPNRHIINGHVPVRTT
;
A
#
# COMPACT_ATOMS: atom_id res chain seq x y z
N ASP A 1 8.77 5.67 6.86
CA ASP A 1 8.20 4.28 6.92
C ASP A 1 8.68 3.55 8.19
N ILE A 2 7.87 3.60 9.24
CA ILE A 2 8.11 2.77 10.44
C ILE A 2 7.65 1.33 10.18
N TYR A 3 6.57 1.20 9.42
CA TYR A 3 5.93 -0.08 9.12
C TYR A 3 6.41 -0.76 7.83
N ASP A 4 7.58 -0.42 7.29
CA ASP A 4 8.13 -1.11 6.13
C ASP A 4 8.44 -2.60 6.48
N ARG A 5 9.32 -3.24 5.81
CA ARG A 5 9.56 -4.70 5.81
C ARG A 5 10.18 -5.26 7.10
N GLY A 6 10.81 -4.40 7.91
CA GLY A 6 11.52 -4.81 9.12
C GLY A 6 10.59 -5.18 10.29
N PRO A 7 11.02 -6.06 11.19
CA PRO A 7 10.31 -6.37 12.42
C PRO A 7 10.43 -5.23 13.43
N GLY A 8 9.48 -5.16 14.38
CA GLY A 8 9.62 -4.29 15.54
C GLY A 8 9.02 -2.89 15.41
N ALA A 9 8.21 -2.60 14.38
CA ALA A 9 7.49 -1.32 14.26
C ALA A 9 6.73 -0.97 15.56
N HIS A 10 6.07 -1.95 16.17
CA HIS A 10 5.36 -1.79 17.44
C HIS A 10 6.29 -1.40 18.60
N ILE A 11 7.53 -1.90 18.62
CA ILE A 11 8.53 -1.56 19.66
C ILE A 11 9.02 -0.12 19.47
N ILE A 12 9.25 0.29 18.23
CA ILE A 12 9.66 1.66 17.90
C ILE A 12 8.57 2.64 18.35
N LEU A 13 7.32 2.39 17.99
CA LEU A 13 6.20 3.26 18.35
C LEU A 13 5.93 3.27 19.87
N ASP A 14 6.10 2.16 20.58
CA ASP A 14 6.04 2.12 22.05
C ASP A 14 7.10 3.03 22.69
N LYS A 15 8.29 3.14 22.10
CA LYS A 15 9.34 4.05 22.56
C LYS A 15 9.04 5.50 22.19
N MET A 16 8.63 5.75 20.93
CA MET A 16 8.33 7.10 20.42
C MET A 16 7.19 7.76 21.22
N ARG A 17 6.15 7.00 21.60
CA ARG A 17 5.07 7.49 22.47
C ARG A 17 5.53 8.11 23.80
N ARG A 18 6.69 7.70 24.27
CA ARG A 18 7.27 8.18 25.56
C ARG A 18 8.24 9.35 25.35
N TYR A 19 8.50 9.71 24.11
CA TYR A 19 9.42 10.79 23.78
C TYR A 19 8.66 12.11 23.65
N HIS A 20 9.25 13.19 24.13
CA HIS A 20 8.58 14.49 24.27
C HIS A 20 8.59 15.33 22.98
N SER A 21 9.50 15.05 22.03
CA SER A 21 9.64 15.88 20.81
C SER A 21 10.13 15.01 19.64
N TRP A 22 9.27 14.81 18.67
CA TRP A 22 9.59 14.16 17.40
C TRP A 22 8.47 14.43 16.40
N ASP A 23 8.81 14.40 15.13
CA ASP A 23 7.90 14.49 14.00
C ASP A 23 8.17 13.35 13.03
N ILE A 24 7.18 12.96 12.25
CA ILE A 24 7.29 11.94 11.21
C ILE A 24 6.61 12.41 9.92
N GLN A 25 7.28 12.26 8.80
CA GLN A 25 6.64 12.30 7.49
C GLN A 25 6.14 10.90 7.19
N TRP A 26 4.80 10.78 7.01
CA TRP A 26 4.18 9.49 6.76
C TRP A 26 4.68 8.88 5.46
N GLY A 27 5.12 7.63 5.53
CA GLY A 27 5.45 6.83 4.37
C GLY A 27 4.26 6.03 3.85
N ASN A 28 4.41 5.44 2.67
CA ASN A 28 3.36 4.64 2.05
C ASN A 28 3.00 3.40 2.89
N HIS A 29 3.95 2.75 3.55
CA HIS A 29 3.65 1.65 4.47
C HIS A 29 2.96 2.13 5.75
N ASP A 30 3.34 3.28 6.28
CA ASP A 30 2.66 3.87 7.45
C ASP A 30 1.20 4.16 7.14
N VAL A 31 0.93 4.76 5.98
CA VAL A 31 -0.42 5.09 5.53
C VAL A 31 -1.23 3.83 5.23
N LEU A 32 -0.61 2.77 4.71
CA LEU A 32 -1.24 1.48 4.52
C LEU A 32 -1.73 0.88 5.86
N TRP A 33 -0.91 0.94 6.91
CA TRP A 33 -1.30 0.50 8.26
C TRP A 33 -2.38 1.40 8.88
N MET A 34 -2.36 2.71 8.59
CA MET A 34 -3.46 3.62 8.96
C MET A 34 -4.77 3.19 8.29
N GLY A 35 -4.75 2.88 6.99
CA GLY A 35 -5.91 2.38 6.27
C GLY A 35 -6.47 1.09 6.86
N ALA A 36 -5.59 0.14 7.22
CA ALA A 36 -5.99 -1.09 7.90
C ALA A 36 -6.63 -0.81 9.28
N ALA A 37 -6.08 0.12 10.06
CA ALA A 37 -6.65 0.53 11.35
C ALA A 37 -7.95 1.35 11.19
N ALA A 38 -8.16 2.01 10.06
CA ALA A 38 -9.41 2.69 9.74
C ALA A 38 -10.52 1.74 9.26
N GLY A 39 -10.21 0.44 9.06
CA GLY A 39 -11.15 -0.59 8.64
C GLY A 39 -11.25 -0.78 7.12
N ASN A 40 -10.25 -0.34 6.35
CA ASN A 40 -10.18 -0.68 4.93
C ASN A 40 -9.68 -2.12 4.74
N ASP A 41 -10.55 -3.01 4.26
CA ASP A 41 -10.26 -4.43 4.13
C ASP A 41 -9.16 -4.73 3.09
N ALA A 42 -9.05 -3.95 2.02
CA ALA A 42 -7.97 -4.09 1.05
C ALA A 42 -6.60 -3.69 1.68
N CYS A 43 -6.58 -2.67 2.55
CA CYS A 43 -5.39 -2.32 3.34
C CYS A 43 -5.02 -3.43 4.33
N ILE A 44 -5.99 -4.03 5.02
CA ILE A 44 -5.77 -5.18 5.92
C ILE A 44 -5.12 -6.33 5.15
N CYS A 45 -5.66 -6.68 3.98
CA CYS A 45 -5.08 -7.72 3.13
C CYS A 45 -3.64 -7.39 2.69
N ASN A 46 -3.37 -6.14 2.29
CA ASN A 46 -2.03 -5.69 1.91
C ASN A 46 -1.03 -5.77 3.07
N VAL A 47 -1.42 -5.35 4.27
CA VAL A 47 -0.58 -5.44 5.48
C VAL A 47 -0.22 -6.89 5.78
N ILE A 48 -1.20 -7.80 5.76
CA ILE A 48 -0.97 -9.23 6.00
C ILE A 48 -0.11 -9.83 4.89
N ARG A 49 -0.41 -9.53 3.62
CA ARG A 49 0.37 -10.01 2.47
C ARG A 49 1.84 -9.59 2.55
N LEU A 50 2.11 -8.34 2.87
CA LEU A 50 3.47 -7.84 3.03
C LEU A 50 4.19 -8.53 4.19
N SER A 51 3.50 -8.74 5.32
CA SER A 51 4.07 -9.44 6.47
C SER A 51 4.42 -10.89 6.14
N LEU A 52 3.58 -11.59 5.35
CA LEU A 52 3.86 -12.94 4.84
C LEU A 52 5.03 -12.92 3.83
N ARG A 53 5.02 -11.95 2.91
CA ARG A 53 6.06 -11.80 1.88
C ARG A 53 7.45 -11.63 2.46
N TYR A 54 7.58 -10.89 3.56
CA TYR A 54 8.87 -10.57 4.20
C TYR A 54 9.11 -11.33 5.51
N ALA A 55 8.31 -12.39 5.76
CA ALA A 55 8.43 -13.24 6.96
C ALA A 55 8.37 -12.43 8.28
N ASN A 56 7.51 -11.41 8.34
CA ASN A 56 7.38 -10.48 9.47
C ASN A 56 6.03 -10.63 10.19
N LEU A 57 5.55 -11.86 10.37
CA LEU A 57 4.28 -12.13 11.05
C LEU A 57 4.32 -11.77 12.54
N SER A 58 5.50 -11.81 13.17
CA SER A 58 5.66 -11.47 14.59
C SER A 58 5.17 -10.05 14.92
N THR A 59 5.27 -9.10 14.00
CA THR A 59 4.71 -7.76 14.19
C THR A 59 3.19 -7.80 14.32
N LEU A 60 2.49 -8.63 13.52
CA LEU A 60 1.06 -8.79 13.60
C LEU A 60 0.63 -9.60 14.84
N GLU A 61 1.19 -10.79 15.02
CA GLU A 61 0.75 -11.75 16.03
C GLU A 61 1.26 -11.39 17.43
N GLU A 62 2.57 -11.24 17.61
CA GLU A 62 3.16 -10.92 18.92
C GLU A 62 3.08 -9.43 19.25
N GLY A 63 3.27 -8.58 18.23
CA GLY A 63 3.26 -7.12 18.38
C GLY A 63 1.89 -6.55 18.66
N TYR A 64 0.89 -6.98 17.91
CA TYR A 64 -0.48 -6.45 17.94
C TYR A 64 -1.56 -7.44 18.35
N GLY A 65 -1.24 -8.74 18.46
CA GLY A 65 -2.23 -9.77 18.83
C GLY A 65 -3.26 -10.03 17.72
N ILE A 66 -2.93 -9.76 16.46
CA ILE A 66 -3.80 -10.03 15.32
C ILE A 66 -3.87 -11.54 15.09
N ASN A 67 -5.08 -12.10 15.14
CA ASN A 67 -5.28 -13.54 14.98
C ASN A 67 -5.31 -13.94 13.50
N LEU A 68 -4.27 -14.65 13.05
CA LEU A 68 -4.14 -15.16 11.68
C LEU A 68 -4.58 -16.63 11.53
N VAL A 69 -5.01 -17.31 12.59
CA VAL A 69 -5.50 -18.71 12.54
C VAL A 69 -6.63 -18.89 11.52
N PRO A 70 -7.63 -17.98 11.40
CA PRO A 70 -8.66 -18.12 10.37
C PRO A 70 -8.09 -18.12 8.94
N LEU A 71 -7.07 -17.30 8.67
CA LEU A 71 -6.40 -17.27 7.36
C LEU A 71 -5.61 -18.56 7.12
N ALA A 72 -4.90 -19.07 8.13
CA ALA A 72 -4.15 -20.33 8.04
C ALA A 72 -5.08 -21.51 7.72
N THR A 73 -6.20 -21.60 8.42
CA THR A 73 -7.23 -22.66 8.18
C THR A 73 -7.78 -22.58 6.77
N PHE A 74 -8.26 -21.41 6.36
CA PHE A 74 -8.80 -21.17 5.02
C PHE A 74 -7.77 -21.51 3.92
N ALA A 75 -6.52 -21.09 4.09
CA ALA A 75 -5.47 -21.32 3.10
C ALA A 75 -5.11 -22.80 2.95
N MET A 76 -5.03 -23.54 4.07
CA MET A 76 -4.78 -24.99 4.07
C MET A 76 -5.87 -25.77 3.36
N GLU A 77 -7.12 -25.38 3.54
CA GLU A 77 -8.27 -26.06 2.91
C GLU A 77 -8.38 -25.70 1.42
N THR A 78 -8.28 -24.42 1.09
CA THR A 78 -8.52 -23.89 -0.27
C THR A 78 -7.36 -24.20 -1.22
N TYR A 79 -6.10 -24.11 -0.74
CA TYR A 79 -4.89 -24.27 -1.57
C TYR A 79 -4.12 -25.56 -1.23
N LYS A 80 -4.82 -26.60 -0.78
CA LYS A 80 -4.22 -27.88 -0.35
C LYS A 80 -3.37 -28.51 -1.42
N GLU A 81 -3.83 -28.52 -2.67
CA GLU A 81 -3.15 -29.15 -3.81
C GLU A 81 -2.24 -28.18 -4.59
N ASP A 82 -2.13 -26.93 -4.14
CA ASP A 82 -1.30 -25.91 -4.76
C ASP A 82 0.07 -25.82 -4.07
N ASP A 83 1.14 -25.75 -4.83
CA ASP A 83 2.50 -25.60 -4.28
C ASP A 83 2.84 -24.15 -3.92
N CYS A 84 2.07 -23.19 -4.41
CA CYS A 84 2.19 -21.75 -4.14
C CYS A 84 3.62 -21.19 -4.27
N LYS A 85 4.41 -21.67 -5.22
CA LYS A 85 5.84 -21.33 -5.38
C LYS A 85 6.11 -19.85 -5.58
N GLU A 86 5.21 -19.15 -6.29
CA GLU A 86 5.32 -17.73 -6.58
C GLU A 86 5.15 -16.87 -5.31
N PHE A 87 4.61 -17.48 -4.27
CA PHE A 87 4.28 -16.84 -2.98
C PHE A 87 5.26 -17.16 -1.85
N LEU A 88 6.40 -17.76 -2.17
CA LEU A 88 7.44 -18.04 -1.19
C LEU A 88 7.89 -16.76 -0.46
N PRO A 89 8.06 -16.82 0.88
CA PRO A 89 8.54 -15.67 1.65
C PRO A 89 9.98 -15.31 1.27
N LYS A 90 10.26 -14.01 1.24
CA LYS A 90 11.61 -13.48 1.08
C LYS A 90 12.26 -13.35 2.46
N LEU A 91 13.16 -14.26 2.79
CA LEU A 91 13.93 -14.16 4.01
C LEU A 91 15.02 -13.09 3.85
N SER A 92 15.08 -12.14 4.78
CA SER A 92 16.21 -11.20 4.86
C SER A 92 17.48 -11.90 5.33
N GLY A 93 18.64 -11.45 4.89
CA GLY A 93 19.94 -12.06 5.28
C GLY A 93 20.09 -12.14 6.80
N GLY A 94 20.30 -13.37 7.30
CA GLY A 94 20.40 -13.66 8.74
C GLY A 94 19.13 -14.22 9.38
N ALA A 95 17.99 -14.26 8.70
CA ALA A 95 16.82 -14.96 9.20
C ALA A 95 17.06 -16.49 9.18
N ALA A 96 16.59 -17.18 10.24
CA ALA A 96 16.64 -18.64 10.27
C ALA A 96 15.82 -19.23 9.11
N ALA A 97 16.31 -20.31 8.50
CA ALA A 97 15.58 -21.02 7.47
C ALA A 97 14.25 -21.54 8.05
N MET A 98 13.15 -21.29 7.35
CA MET A 98 11.87 -21.91 7.69
C MET A 98 11.90 -23.40 7.34
N ASP A 99 11.30 -24.23 8.19
CA ASP A 99 11.04 -25.61 7.81
C ASP A 99 10.00 -25.68 6.68
N GLU A 100 10.00 -26.80 5.94
CA GLU A 100 9.15 -26.96 4.75
C GLU A 100 7.65 -26.81 5.02
N LYS A 101 7.18 -27.25 6.19
CA LYS A 101 5.75 -27.14 6.54
C LYS A 101 5.35 -25.69 6.79
N THR A 102 6.16 -24.98 7.56
CA THR A 102 5.97 -23.55 7.82
C THR A 102 6.06 -22.75 6.54
N GLN A 103 7.04 -23.04 5.69
CA GLN A 103 7.19 -22.37 4.40
C GLN A 103 5.97 -22.61 3.48
N ARG A 104 5.50 -23.85 3.40
CA ARG A 104 4.31 -24.19 2.60
C ARG A 104 3.07 -23.45 3.11
N LEU A 105 2.80 -23.51 4.42
CA LEU A 105 1.66 -22.82 5.01
C LEU A 105 1.74 -21.30 4.78
N THR A 106 2.91 -20.70 5.00
CA THR A 106 3.14 -19.27 4.74
C THR A 106 2.84 -18.92 3.28
N SER A 107 3.26 -19.75 2.32
CA SER A 107 3.01 -19.52 0.89
C SER A 107 1.52 -19.66 0.53
N GLN A 108 0.82 -20.64 1.11
CA GLN A 108 -0.62 -20.80 0.94
C GLN A 108 -1.40 -19.62 1.53
N MET A 109 -1.07 -19.17 2.74
CA MET A 109 -1.65 -17.97 3.36
C MET A 109 -1.39 -16.72 2.51
N HIS A 110 -0.18 -16.60 1.96
CA HIS A 110 0.22 -15.49 1.12
C HIS A 110 -0.59 -15.46 -0.18
N LYS A 111 -0.77 -16.59 -0.86
CA LYS A 111 -1.62 -16.69 -2.06
C LYS A 111 -3.08 -16.37 -1.73
N ALA A 112 -3.61 -16.96 -0.67
CA ALA A 112 -4.99 -16.75 -0.24
C ALA A 112 -5.30 -15.26 -0.03
N ILE A 113 -4.49 -14.58 0.80
CA ILE A 113 -4.73 -13.17 1.09
C ILE A 113 -4.45 -12.26 -0.11
N ALA A 114 -3.52 -12.62 -1.01
CA ALA A 114 -3.26 -11.87 -2.23
C ALA A 114 -4.43 -11.92 -3.22
N VAL A 115 -5.06 -13.09 -3.39
CA VAL A 115 -6.25 -13.23 -4.24
C VAL A 115 -7.40 -12.38 -3.71
N ILE A 116 -7.66 -12.44 -2.41
CA ILE A 116 -8.71 -11.62 -1.76
C ILE A 116 -8.37 -10.12 -1.90
N GLN A 117 -7.12 -9.73 -1.68
CA GLN A 117 -6.66 -8.36 -1.87
C GLN A 117 -7.00 -7.84 -3.27
N PHE A 118 -6.65 -8.57 -4.33
CA PHE A 118 -6.91 -8.13 -5.71
C PHE A 118 -8.41 -8.03 -6.02
N LYS A 119 -9.25 -8.89 -5.43
CA LYS A 119 -10.71 -8.76 -5.53
C LYS A 119 -11.20 -7.46 -4.90
N LEU A 120 -10.78 -7.17 -3.67
CA LEU A 120 -11.18 -5.96 -2.94
C LEU A 120 -10.64 -4.69 -3.59
N GLU A 121 -9.40 -4.69 -4.07
CA GLU A 121 -8.84 -3.57 -4.84
C GLU A 121 -9.63 -3.31 -6.12
N SER A 122 -9.99 -4.37 -6.88
CA SER A 122 -10.81 -4.24 -8.09
C SER A 122 -12.18 -3.64 -7.78
N GLN A 123 -12.83 -4.02 -6.67
CA GLN A 123 -14.09 -3.42 -6.24
C GLN A 123 -13.93 -1.92 -5.97
N LEU A 124 -12.85 -1.51 -5.28
CA LEU A 124 -12.56 -0.11 -5.00
C LEU A 124 -12.25 0.69 -6.30
N PHE A 125 -11.48 0.13 -7.23
CA PHE A 125 -11.19 0.79 -8.51
C PHE A 125 -12.43 0.96 -9.37
N LYS A 126 -13.38 0.04 -9.29
CA LYS A 126 -14.71 0.16 -9.95
C LYS A 126 -15.61 1.18 -9.26
N LYS A 127 -15.55 1.26 -7.92
CA LYS A 127 -16.30 2.21 -7.09
C LYS A 127 -15.81 3.66 -7.30
N HIS A 128 -14.51 3.84 -7.57
CA HIS A 128 -13.84 5.12 -7.70
C HIS A 128 -13.24 5.34 -9.10
N PRO A 129 -14.06 5.54 -10.14
CA PRO A 129 -13.59 5.70 -11.53
C PRO A 129 -12.71 6.95 -11.72
N GLU A 130 -12.81 7.95 -10.85
CA GLU A 130 -11.98 9.15 -10.83
C GLU A 130 -10.49 8.83 -10.58
N TRP A 131 -10.18 7.71 -9.94
CA TRP A 131 -8.78 7.24 -9.74
C TRP A 131 -8.14 6.72 -11.02
N LYS A 132 -8.93 6.45 -12.07
CA LYS A 132 -8.47 5.97 -13.39
C LYS A 132 -7.64 4.69 -13.31
N MET A 133 -8.02 3.77 -12.41
CA MET A 133 -7.31 2.51 -12.15
C MET A 133 -8.09 1.26 -12.61
N LYS A 134 -9.07 1.43 -13.51
CA LYS A 134 -9.89 0.30 -14.01
C LYS A 134 -9.06 -0.76 -14.75
N ASP A 135 -7.97 -0.36 -15.41
CA ASP A 135 -7.00 -1.23 -16.05
C ASP A 135 -6.29 -2.17 -15.06
N ARG A 136 -6.36 -1.86 -13.77
CA ARG A 136 -5.80 -2.69 -12.68
C ARG A 136 -6.76 -3.76 -12.16
N CYS A 137 -7.99 -3.84 -12.68
CA CYS A 137 -8.93 -4.93 -12.38
C CYS A 137 -8.54 -6.19 -13.16
N LEU A 138 -7.34 -6.73 -12.91
CA LEU A 138 -6.70 -7.73 -13.76
C LEU A 138 -7.42 -9.08 -13.79
N PHE A 139 -8.20 -9.43 -12.78
CA PHE A 139 -9.04 -10.64 -12.83
C PHE A 139 -10.14 -10.56 -13.90
N ASP A 140 -10.59 -9.38 -14.29
CA ASP A 140 -11.55 -9.17 -15.38
C ASP A 140 -10.93 -9.45 -16.76
N HIS A 141 -9.59 -9.41 -16.87
CA HIS A 141 -8.83 -9.55 -18.11
C HIS A 141 -8.25 -10.96 -18.31
N ILE A 142 -8.60 -11.93 -17.46
CA ILE A 142 -8.09 -13.30 -17.56
C ILE A 142 -9.00 -14.16 -18.44
N ASP A 143 -8.42 -14.80 -19.46
CA ASP A 143 -9.01 -15.96 -20.10
C ASP A 143 -8.67 -17.22 -19.26
N TYR A 144 -9.58 -17.56 -18.34
CA TYR A 144 -9.41 -18.68 -17.40
C TYR A 144 -9.30 -20.04 -18.09
N ARG A 145 -9.77 -20.17 -19.35
CA ARG A 145 -9.69 -21.43 -20.12
C ARG A 145 -8.33 -21.59 -20.77
N LYS A 146 -7.75 -20.49 -21.26
CA LYS A 146 -6.43 -20.49 -21.91
C LYS A 146 -5.28 -20.26 -20.95
N GLY A 147 -5.54 -19.80 -19.72
CA GLY A 147 -4.50 -19.43 -18.78
C GLY A 147 -3.71 -18.20 -19.22
N LYS A 148 -4.41 -17.20 -19.77
CA LYS A 148 -3.81 -15.96 -20.28
C LYS A 148 -4.48 -14.75 -19.65
N VAL A 149 -3.72 -13.66 -19.55
CA VAL A 149 -4.22 -12.36 -19.11
C VAL A 149 -3.84 -11.28 -20.12
N GLU A 150 -4.78 -10.38 -20.40
CA GLU A 150 -4.54 -9.21 -21.24
C GLU A 150 -4.10 -8.01 -20.38
N ILE A 151 -2.96 -7.42 -20.73
CA ILE A 151 -2.42 -6.19 -20.13
C ILE A 151 -1.99 -5.25 -21.24
N ASP A 152 -2.48 -4.02 -21.22
CA ASP A 152 -2.17 -2.99 -22.23
C ASP A 152 -2.39 -3.47 -23.68
N GLY A 153 -3.46 -4.27 -23.91
CA GLY A 153 -3.85 -4.80 -25.23
C GLY A 153 -2.98 -5.97 -25.71
N LYS A 154 -2.13 -6.53 -24.86
CA LYS A 154 -1.27 -7.68 -25.20
C LYS A 154 -1.57 -8.86 -24.26
N GLU A 155 -1.67 -10.05 -24.84
CA GLU A 155 -1.86 -11.30 -24.08
C GLU A 155 -0.52 -11.83 -23.53
N TYR A 156 -0.55 -12.28 -22.26
CA TYR A 156 0.56 -12.91 -21.56
C TYR A 156 0.15 -14.24 -20.97
N ASP A 157 1.04 -15.24 -21.04
CA ASP A 157 0.84 -16.51 -20.36
C ASP A 157 1.00 -16.37 -18.86
N MET A 158 0.06 -16.96 -18.12
CA MET A 158 0.11 -16.97 -16.65
C MET A 158 0.90 -18.18 -16.14
N THR A 159 1.66 -17.98 -15.06
CA THR A 159 2.39 -19.06 -14.35
C THR A 159 1.44 -20.07 -13.73
N SER A 160 0.30 -19.62 -13.24
CA SER A 160 -0.75 -20.44 -12.65
C SER A 160 -2.09 -19.74 -12.82
N CYS A 161 -3.12 -20.52 -13.18
CA CYS A 161 -4.52 -20.09 -13.18
C CYS A 161 -5.34 -20.87 -12.15
N HIS A 162 -4.70 -21.41 -11.12
CA HIS A 162 -5.40 -22.10 -10.05
C HIS A 162 -5.97 -21.08 -9.05
N PHE A 163 -7.25 -20.72 -9.27
CA PHE A 163 -8.01 -19.78 -8.47
C PHE A 163 -9.32 -20.42 -8.00
N PRO A 164 -9.30 -21.29 -6.96
CA PRO A 164 -10.47 -22.09 -6.57
C PRO A 164 -11.65 -21.24 -6.06
N THR A 165 -11.41 -19.98 -5.68
CA THR A 165 -12.45 -19.08 -5.15
C THR A 165 -12.90 -18.02 -6.15
N ILE A 166 -12.38 -18.02 -7.39
CA ILE A 166 -12.79 -17.06 -8.41
C ILE A 166 -13.92 -17.62 -9.27
N ASN A 167 -15.01 -16.87 -9.36
CA ASN A 167 -16.05 -17.09 -10.35
C ASN A 167 -15.72 -16.23 -11.60
N PRO A 168 -15.44 -16.84 -12.77
CA PRO A 168 -15.10 -16.09 -13.99
C PRO A 168 -16.18 -15.09 -14.45
N ASP A 169 -17.46 -15.30 -14.11
CA ASP A 169 -18.55 -14.39 -14.46
C ASP A 169 -18.60 -13.14 -13.55
N ASN A 170 -17.99 -13.21 -12.38
CA ASN A 170 -17.86 -12.10 -11.43
C ASN A 170 -16.57 -12.26 -10.61
N PRO A 171 -15.40 -11.99 -11.22
CA PRO A 171 -14.12 -12.43 -10.68
C PRO A 171 -13.65 -11.67 -9.44
N ASP A 172 -14.18 -10.48 -9.19
CA ASP A 172 -13.88 -9.67 -7.99
C ASP A 172 -14.86 -9.91 -6.82
N LYS A 173 -15.89 -10.74 -7.01
CA LYS A 173 -16.79 -11.11 -5.92
C LYS A 173 -16.09 -12.07 -4.95
N LEU A 174 -16.18 -11.79 -3.66
CA LEU A 174 -15.72 -12.69 -2.63
C LEU A 174 -16.62 -13.94 -2.56
N SER A 175 -16.04 -15.10 -2.25
CA SER A 175 -16.84 -16.28 -1.84
C SER A 175 -17.37 -16.10 -0.42
N GLU A 176 -18.34 -16.93 -0.01
CA GLU A 176 -18.88 -16.88 1.36
C GLU A 176 -17.78 -17.12 2.41
N GLU A 177 -16.85 -18.03 2.13
CA GLU A 177 -15.74 -18.33 3.03
C GLU A 177 -14.74 -17.17 3.09
N GLU A 178 -14.49 -16.48 1.97
CA GLU A 178 -13.66 -15.28 1.92
C GLU A 178 -14.31 -14.12 2.69
N GLU A 179 -15.63 -13.92 2.55
CA GLU A 179 -16.37 -12.90 3.31
C GLU A 179 -16.27 -13.15 4.83
N ILE A 180 -16.47 -14.40 5.26
CA ILE A 180 -16.32 -14.78 6.68
C ILE A 180 -14.89 -14.57 7.16
N LEU A 181 -13.90 -14.91 6.36
CA LEU A 181 -12.49 -14.69 6.69
C LEU A 181 -12.18 -13.20 6.87
N ILE A 182 -12.59 -12.37 5.90
CA ILE A 182 -12.34 -10.92 5.95
C ILE A 182 -13.02 -10.29 7.16
N GLN A 183 -14.27 -10.68 7.48
CA GLN A 183 -14.94 -10.20 8.68
C GLN A 183 -14.16 -10.50 9.97
N LYS A 184 -13.56 -11.70 10.08
CA LYS A 184 -12.73 -12.08 11.24
C LYS A 184 -11.43 -11.29 11.31
N LEU A 185 -10.76 -11.08 10.17
CA LEU A 185 -9.54 -10.29 10.09
C LEU A 185 -9.83 -8.81 10.39
N HIS A 186 -10.86 -8.25 9.78
CA HIS A 186 -11.35 -6.90 10.05
C HIS A 186 -11.59 -6.70 11.56
N HIS A 187 -12.38 -7.57 12.17
CA HIS A 187 -12.65 -7.50 13.60
C HIS A 187 -11.36 -7.50 14.42
N SER A 188 -10.40 -8.37 14.07
CA SER A 188 -9.11 -8.45 14.78
C SER A 188 -8.31 -7.13 14.73
N PHE A 189 -8.32 -6.44 13.59
CA PHE A 189 -7.70 -5.11 13.48
C PHE A 189 -8.48 -4.04 14.25
N MET A 190 -9.81 -4.04 14.17
CA MET A 190 -10.66 -3.01 14.80
C MET A 190 -10.65 -3.07 16.33
N VAL A 191 -10.49 -4.25 16.94
CA VAL A 191 -10.42 -4.39 18.39
C VAL A 191 -9.00 -4.25 18.97
N CYS A 192 -7.98 -4.10 18.11
CA CYS A 192 -6.59 -4.00 18.55
C CYS A 192 -6.29 -2.60 19.13
N GLU A 193 -6.53 -2.40 20.42
CA GLU A 193 -6.27 -1.12 21.10
C GLU A 193 -4.84 -0.61 20.94
N LYS A 194 -3.84 -1.51 20.93
CA LYS A 194 -2.44 -1.13 20.81
C LYS A 194 -2.17 -0.52 19.43
N LEU A 195 -2.73 -1.09 18.36
CA LEU A 195 -2.62 -0.54 17.01
C LEU A 195 -3.27 0.84 16.95
N HIS A 196 -4.49 0.98 17.43
CA HIS A 196 -5.18 2.28 17.43
C HIS A 196 -4.46 3.35 18.25
N LYS A 197 -3.83 2.98 19.38
CA LYS A 197 -2.98 3.91 20.17
C LYS A 197 -1.76 4.37 19.37
N HIS A 198 -1.12 3.46 18.61
CA HIS A 198 0.03 3.79 17.75
C HIS A 198 -0.37 4.69 16.58
N ILE A 199 -1.46 4.36 15.88
CA ILE A 199 -1.97 5.18 14.79
C ILE A 199 -2.36 6.58 15.29
N LYS A 200 -3.02 6.69 16.44
CA LYS A 200 -3.34 7.99 17.05
C LYS A 200 -2.09 8.85 17.29
N VAL A 201 -1.01 8.26 17.76
CA VAL A 201 0.27 8.94 17.98
C VAL A 201 0.89 9.37 16.63
N MET A 202 0.86 8.51 15.61
CA MET A 202 1.31 8.87 14.27
C MET A 202 0.49 10.01 13.65
N LEU A 203 -0.81 10.05 13.89
CA LEU A 203 -1.67 11.15 13.44
C LEU A 203 -1.36 12.46 14.18
N GLN A 204 -1.01 12.40 15.46
CA GLN A 204 -0.69 13.57 16.28
C GLN A 204 0.66 14.19 15.92
N HIS A 205 1.67 13.37 15.62
CA HIS A 205 3.06 13.78 15.39
C HIS A 205 3.48 13.71 13.93
N GLY A 206 2.58 13.32 13.03
CA GLY A 206 2.91 13.10 11.64
C GLY A 206 2.18 13.99 10.66
N CYS A 207 2.74 14.10 9.47
CA CYS A 207 2.21 14.87 8.35
C CYS A 207 2.75 14.35 7.02
N MET A 208 2.19 14.86 5.92
CA MET A 208 2.67 14.55 4.58
C MET A 208 4.01 15.23 4.26
N TYR A 209 4.25 16.41 4.83
CA TYR A 209 5.50 17.15 4.68
C TYR A 209 5.78 17.98 5.93
N ALA A 210 7.04 18.33 6.13
CA ALA A 210 7.47 19.29 7.15
C ALA A 210 8.51 20.24 6.57
N ILE A 211 8.61 21.44 7.14
CA ILE A 211 9.66 22.40 6.85
C ILE A 211 10.42 22.62 8.14
N PHE A 212 11.71 22.31 8.14
CA PHE A 212 12.58 22.46 9.30
C PHE A 212 13.99 22.87 8.91
N ASN A 213 14.54 23.90 9.56
CA ASN A 213 15.88 24.44 9.27
C ASN A 213 16.14 24.68 7.77
N ASN A 214 15.18 25.30 7.10
CA ASN A 214 15.24 25.59 5.66
C ASN A 214 15.30 24.34 4.76
N ASN A 215 14.89 23.17 5.29
CA ASN A 215 14.73 21.96 4.52
C ASN A 215 13.25 21.62 4.37
N LEU A 216 12.87 21.17 3.18
CA LEU A 216 11.56 20.58 2.90
C LEU A 216 11.70 19.06 3.02
N LEU A 217 10.91 18.46 3.91
CA LEU A 217 10.92 17.02 4.18
C LEU A 217 9.59 16.42 3.76
N PHE A 218 9.62 15.35 2.96
CA PHE A 218 8.45 14.51 2.64
C PHE A 218 8.90 13.08 2.31
N HIS A 219 7.95 12.13 2.25
CA HIS A 219 8.34 10.72 2.11
C HIS A 219 8.86 10.37 0.72
N ALA A 220 8.05 10.53 -0.32
CA ALA A 220 8.39 10.01 -1.65
C ALA A 220 8.51 11.08 -2.72
N SER A 221 7.44 11.79 -3.05
CA SER A 221 7.37 12.62 -4.24
C SER A 221 6.50 13.85 -4.04
N CYS A 222 6.77 14.88 -4.84
CA CYS A 222 5.85 15.95 -5.19
C CYS A 222 5.47 15.72 -6.66
N PRO A 223 4.27 15.22 -6.99
CA PRO A 223 3.91 14.83 -8.35
C PRO A 223 4.08 15.96 -9.36
N LEU A 224 4.76 15.65 -10.47
CA LEU A 224 5.07 16.60 -11.55
C LEU A 224 4.52 16.13 -12.89
N ASN A 225 4.28 17.06 -13.81
CA ASN A 225 4.14 16.82 -15.22
C ASN A 225 5.52 16.66 -15.90
N GLU A 226 5.54 16.21 -17.15
CA GLU A 226 6.76 16.00 -17.94
C GLU A 226 7.63 17.28 -18.08
N ASP A 227 6.97 18.43 -18.16
CA ASP A 227 7.64 19.74 -18.26
C ASP A 227 8.15 20.29 -16.92
N GLY A 228 8.01 19.53 -15.82
CA GLY A 228 8.42 19.92 -14.48
C GLY A 228 7.43 20.81 -13.74
N SER A 229 6.28 21.12 -14.33
CA SER A 229 5.21 21.82 -13.62
C SER A 229 4.50 20.91 -12.61
N LEU A 230 3.90 21.52 -11.56
CA LEU A 230 3.20 20.78 -10.52
C LEU A 230 1.96 20.07 -11.09
N LYS A 231 1.84 18.77 -10.85
CA LYS A 231 0.71 17.97 -11.33
C LYS A 231 -0.51 18.14 -10.44
N GLU A 232 -1.65 18.39 -11.04
CA GLU A 232 -2.94 18.34 -10.34
C GLU A 232 -3.39 16.89 -10.13
N VAL A 233 -3.67 16.55 -8.88
CA VAL A 233 -4.17 15.23 -8.47
C VAL A 233 -5.53 15.39 -7.81
N GLU A 234 -6.47 14.55 -8.18
CA GLU A 234 -7.81 14.52 -7.61
C GLU A 234 -7.78 13.71 -6.29
N ILE A 235 -8.04 14.39 -5.17
CA ILE A 235 -8.05 13.77 -3.84
C ILE A 235 -9.44 13.58 -3.26
N TYR A 236 -10.44 14.11 -3.92
CA TYR A 236 -11.86 13.95 -3.65
C TYR A 236 -12.62 14.27 -4.95
N PRO A 237 -13.73 13.61 -5.26
CA PRO A 237 -14.46 13.84 -6.51
C PRO A 237 -14.66 15.32 -6.84
N GLY A 238 -14.10 15.75 -7.97
CA GLY A 238 -14.15 17.15 -8.45
C GLY A 238 -13.18 18.12 -7.74
N LYS A 239 -12.37 17.69 -6.77
CA LYS A 239 -11.40 18.56 -6.09
C LYS A 239 -9.97 18.14 -6.40
N LYS A 240 -9.28 18.96 -7.19
CA LYS A 240 -7.89 18.74 -7.59
C LYS A 240 -6.96 19.73 -6.90
N PHE A 241 -5.80 19.25 -6.56
CA PHE A 241 -4.75 20.03 -5.91
C PHE A 241 -3.38 19.64 -6.44
N SER A 242 -2.42 20.54 -6.34
CA SER A 242 -1.02 20.31 -6.70
C SER A 242 -0.08 20.81 -5.59
N GLY A 243 1.17 20.43 -5.63
CA GLY A 243 2.23 20.92 -4.76
C GLY A 243 1.89 20.88 -3.27
N ARG A 244 2.09 22.01 -2.60
CA ARG A 244 1.81 22.15 -1.16
C ARG A 244 0.35 21.91 -0.80
N ALA A 245 -0.58 22.39 -1.63
CA ALA A 245 -2.00 22.19 -1.40
C ALA A 245 -2.38 20.70 -1.49
N LEU A 246 -1.81 19.96 -2.44
CA LEU A 246 -1.98 18.51 -2.54
C LEU A 246 -1.56 17.80 -1.25
N MET A 247 -0.36 18.07 -0.75
CA MET A 247 0.15 17.47 0.48
C MET A 247 -0.73 17.81 1.70
N HIS A 248 -1.15 19.06 1.80
CA HIS A 248 -2.01 19.51 2.90
C HIS A 248 -3.36 18.79 2.89
N HIS A 249 -4.05 18.80 1.75
CA HIS A 249 -5.37 18.18 1.63
C HIS A 249 -5.32 16.65 1.72
N THR A 250 -4.26 16.00 1.21
CA THR A 250 -4.02 14.57 1.44
C THR A 250 -3.89 14.26 2.95
N GLY A 251 -3.16 15.09 3.67
CA GLY A 251 -3.05 14.94 5.14
C GLY A 251 -4.38 15.16 5.87
N MET A 252 -5.23 16.06 5.39
CA MET A 252 -6.58 16.23 5.91
C MET A 252 -7.44 15.00 5.63
N GLN A 253 -7.39 14.47 4.41
CA GLN A 253 -8.15 13.28 4.00
C GLN A 253 -7.79 12.07 4.86
N ILE A 254 -6.50 11.83 5.13
CA ILE A 254 -6.04 10.79 6.06
C ILE A 254 -6.69 10.97 7.45
N ARG A 255 -6.76 12.19 7.98
CA ARG A 255 -7.33 12.47 9.30
C ARG A 255 -8.85 12.31 9.34
N THR A 256 -9.55 12.66 8.26
CA THR A 256 -11.01 12.51 8.12
C THR A 256 -11.47 11.08 8.39
N ALA A 257 -10.68 10.09 7.96
CA ALA A 257 -10.97 8.67 8.21
C ALA A 257 -11.06 8.30 9.72
N PHE A 258 -10.42 9.09 10.59
CA PHE A 258 -10.36 8.85 12.04
C PHE A 258 -11.21 9.82 12.88
N GLN A 259 -11.84 10.80 12.25
CA GLN A 259 -12.71 11.74 12.94
C GLN A 259 -14.09 11.13 13.18
N SER A 260 -14.64 11.33 14.38
CA SER A 260 -15.96 10.79 14.75
C SER A 260 -17.13 11.61 14.21
N ASP A 261 -16.89 12.88 13.91
CA ASP A 261 -17.85 13.91 13.51
C ASP A 261 -17.82 14.25 12.01
N SER A 262 -17.02 13.52 11.22
CA SER A 262 -17.00 13.65 9.77
C SER A 262 -18.32 13.20 9.15
N ASP A 263 -18.69 13.81 8.02
CA ASP A 263 -19.78 13.29 7.19
C ASP A 263 -19.52 11.82 6.82
N PRO A 264 -20.52 10.93 6.94
CA PRO A 264 -20.34 9.52 6.67
C PRO A 264 -19.77 9.20 5.27
N ASN A 265 -20.20 9.93 4.23
CA ASN A 265 -19.73 9.71 2.85
C ASN A 265 -18.29 10.21 2.69
N GLU A 266 -17.95 11.36 3.29
CA GLU A 266 -16.56 11.86 3.29
C GLU A 266 -15.63 10.91 4.03
N LYS A 267 -16.10 10.35 5.14
CA LYS A 267 -15.34 9.37 5.92
C LYS A 267 -15.14 8.05 5.16
N GLU A 268 -16.19 7.54 4.51
CA GLU A 268 -16.10 6.34 3.67
C GLU A 268 -15.11 6.54 2.54
N TYR A 269 -15.21 7.66 1.81
CA TYR A 269 -14.25 8.01 0.78
C TYR A 269 -12.82 8.10 1.32
N ALA A 270 -12.64 8.72 2.49
CA ALA A 270 -11.33 8.85 3.13
C ALA A 270 -10.72 7.48 3.49
N ILE A 271 -11.55 6.53 3.92
CA ILE A 271 -11.11 5.15 4.20
C ILE A 271 -10.72 4.44 2.90
N ASP A 272 -11.50 4.59 1.84
CA ASP A 272 -11.18 3.98 0.54
C ASP A 272 -9.90 4.59 -0.07
N TYR A 273 -9.70 5.90 0.10
CA TYR A 273 -8.57 6.64 -0.46
C TYR A 273 -7.19 6.16 0.02
N PHE A 274 -7.10 5.42 1.11
CA PHE A 274 -5.85 4.79 1.55
C PHE A 274 -5.27 3.84 0.50
N ILE A 275 -6.12 3.13 -0.25
CA ILE A 275 -5.66 2.27 -1.35
C ILE A 275 -5.10 3.10 -2.51
N TYR A 276 -5.72 4.23 -2.83
CA TYR A 276 -5.13 5.15 -3.82
C TYR A 276 -3.77 5.67 -3.36
N LEU A 277 -3.63 6.05 -2.10
CA LEU A 277 -2.35 6.50 -1.55
C LEU A 277 -1.28 5.41 -1.60
N TRP A 278 -1.68 4.15 -1.44
CA TRP A 278 -0.79 3.00 -1.51
C TRP A 278 -0.29 2.69 -2.92
N CYS A 279 -1.15 2.68 -3.94
CA CYS A 279 -0.83 2.16 -5.27
C CYS A 279 -1.30 3.05 -6.44
N GLY A 280 -1.91 4.20 -6.18
CA GLY A 280 -2.37 5.13 -7.21
C GLY A 280 -1.21 5.80 -7.95
N PRO A 281 -1.31 5.96 -9.28
CA PRO A 281 -0.19 6.40 -10.12
C PRO A 281 0.34 7.80 -9.77
N ASP A 282 -0.53 8.70 -9.34
CA ASP A 282 -0.18 10.09 -9.01
C ASP A 282 -0.13 10.33 -7.49
N SER A 283 -0.13 9.25 -6.69
CA SER A 283 -0.02 9.37 -5.23
C SER A 283 1.32 9.97 -4.82
N PRO A 284 1.35 11.02 -3.98
CA PRO A 284 2.61 11.58 -3.48
C PRO A 284 3.41 10.61 -2.60
N LEU A 285 2.83 9.46 -2.22
CA LEU A 285 3.49 8.42 -1.47
C LEU A 285 4.00 7.26 -2.33
N PHE A 286 3.61 7.20 -3.62
CA PHE A 286 3.98 6.11 -4.53
C PHE A 286 4.61 6.61 -5.83
N ASP A 287 3.91 7.45 -6.58
CA ASP A 287 4.34 8.14 -7.81
C ASP A 287 5.06 7.24 -8.81
N LYS A 288 4.36 6.20 -9.23
CA LYS A 288 4.75 5.30 -10.32
C LYS A 288 3.53 4.96 -11.16
N SER A 289 3.74 4.60 -12.41
CA SER A 289 2.67 4.29 -13.38
C SER A 289 1.69 3.21 -12.89
N LYS A 290 2.20 2.20 -12.18
CA LYS A 290 1.41 1.09 -11.61
C LYS A 290 2.17 0.38 -10.50
N MET A 291 1.46 -0.36 -9.68
CA MET A 291 2.04 -1.34 -8.75
C MET A 291 1.92 -2.75 -9.37
N ALA A 292 3.02 -3.29 -9.89
CA ALA A 292 3.06 -4.55 -10.62
C ALA A 292 3.09 -5.79 -9.70
N THR A 293 2.28 -5.80 -8.63
CA THR A 293 2.25 -6.91 -7.67
C THR A 293 1.62 -8.15 -8.26
N PHE A 294 0.50 -8.00 -8.98
CA PHE A 294 -0.19 -9.09 -9.66
C PHE A 294 0.73 -9.75 -10.70
N GLU A 295 1.34 -8.94 -11.55
CA GLU A 295 2.23 -9.40 -12.61
C GLU A 295 3.40 -10.23 -12.06
N ARG A 296 3.97 -9.78 -10.94
CA ARG A 296 5.09 -10.49 -10.28
C ARG A 296 4.72 -11.84 -9.69
N TYR A 297 3.45 -12.09 -9.41
CA TYR A 297 2.97 -13.38 -8.92
C TYR A 297 2.53 -14.30 -10.06
N PHE A 298 1.89 -13.75 -11.09
CA PHE A 298 1.15 -14.57 -12.04
C PHE A 298 1.68 -14.54 -13.46
N ILE A 299 2.70 -13.72 -13.77
CA ILE A 299 3.23 -13.60 -15.13
C ILE A 299 4.75 -13.74 -15.11
N THR A 300 5.29 -14.59 -15.98
CA THR A 300 6.75 -14.80 -16.10
C THR A 300 7.46 -13.68 -16.86
N ASP A 301 6.78 -13.04 -17.80
CA ASP A 301 7.35 -11.97 -18.61
C ASP A 301 7.66 -10.76 -17.76
N LYS A 302 8.95 -10.52 -17.53
CA LYS A 302 9.46 -9.43 -16.69
C LYS A 302 9.18 -8.04 -17.26
N GLU A 303 8.78 -7.93 -18.50
CA GLU A 303 8.40 -6.66 -19.09
C GLU A 303 7.15 -6.10 -18.39
N THR A 304 6.20 -6.97 -18.02
CA THR A 304 5.01 -6.61 -17.27
C THR A 304 5.30 -6.14 -15.84
N HIS A 305 6.47 -6.51 -15.28
CA HIS A 305 6.89 -6.15 -13.94
C HIS A 305 7.47 -4.72 -13.81
N LYS A 306 7.66 -4.03 -14.95
CA LYS A 306 8.19 -2.65 -14.94
C LYS A 306 7.17 -1.70 -14.32
N GLU A 307 7.68 -0.83 -13.47
CA GLU A 307 6.95 0.29 -12.85
C GLU A 307 7.68 1.56 -13.25
N GLU A 308 7.09 2.33 -14.15
CA GLU A 308 7.67 3.61 -14.57
C GLU A 308 7.54 4.61 -13.42
N LYS A 309 8.62 5.33 -13.17
CA LYS A 309 8.66 6.36 -12.12
C LYS A 309 7.94 7.61 -12.58
N GLY A 310 7.28 8.29 -11.65
CA GLY A 310 6.77 9.63 -11.88
C GLY A 310 7.85 10.66 -12.20
N TYR A 311 7.46 11.77 -12.80
CA TYR A 311 8.41 12.78 -13.28
C TYR A 311 9.23 13.44 -12.18
N TYR A 312 8.75 13.48 -10.93
CA TYR A 312 9.59 13.95 -9.82
C TYR A 312 10.90 13.16 -9.72
N PHE A 313 10.86 11.84 -9.81
CA PHE A 313 12.05 10.99 -9.72
C PHE A 313 12.98 11.12 -10.93
N LEU A 314 12.47 11.59 -12.08
CA LEU A 314 13.25 11.82 -13.29
C LEU A 314 13.87 13.22 -13.31
N LEU A 315 13.20 14.19 -12.70
CA LEU A 315 13.58 15.61 -12.74
C LEU A 315 14.23 16.12 -11.45
N ARG A 316 14.37 15.30 -10.41
CA ARG A 316 14.88 15.71 -9.09
C ARG A 316 16.32 16.21 -9.08
N ASP A 317 17.08 15.96 -10.16
CA ASP A 317 18.44 16.47 -10.33
C ASP A 317 18.46 17.80 -11.14
N ASN A 318 17.29 18.32 -11.54
CA ASN A 318 17.17 19.62 -12.20
C ASN A 318 16.95 20.72 -11.17
N GLU A 319 17.93 21.59 -11.01
CA GLU A 319 17.94 22.67 -10.02
C GLU A 319 16.71 23.59 -10.15
N GLN A 320 16.32 23.97 -11.37
CA GLN A 320 15.16 24.85 -11.60
C GLN A 320 13.84 24.21 -11.12
N VAL A 321 13.67 22.91 -11.36
CA VAL A 321 12.49 22.16 -10.91
C VAL A 321 12.46 22.06 -9.39
N ILE A 322 13.60 21.77 -8.77
CA ILE A 322 13.71 21.67 -7.31
C ILE A 322 13.50 23.03 -6.65
N ASP A 323 14.04 24.11 -7.22
CA ASP A 323 13.80 25.47 -6.74
C ASP A 323 12.32 25.86 -6.84
N HIS A 324 11.66 25.51 -7.95
CA HIS A 324 10.21 25.74 -8.12
C HIS A 324 9.39 25.01 -7.05
N ILE A 325 9.71 23.74 -6.75
CA ILE A 325 9.04 23.00 -5.68
C ILE A 325 9.27 23.68 -4.31
N MET A 326 10.51 24.07 -3.99
CA MET A 326 10.82 24.69 -2.70
C MET A 326 10.12 26.06 -2.55
N ASP A 327 10.05 26.84 -3.61
CA ASP A 327 9.32 28.14 -3.64
C ASP A 327 7.82 27.93 -3.39
N GLU A 328 7.20 26.90 -4.01
CA GLU A 328 5.79 26.53 -3.78
C GLU A 328 5.52 26.20 -2.30
N PHE A 329 6.46 25.55 -1.63
CA PHE A 329 6.32 25.25 -0.20
C PHE A 329 6.72 26.42 0.71
N GLY A 330 7.22 27.54 0.14
CA GLY A 330 7.64 28.71 0.88
C GLY A 330 9.00 28.56 1.55
N VAL A 331 9.83 27.65 1.06
CA VAL A 331 11.22 27.47 1.50
C VAL A 331 12.12 28.37 0.64
N THR A 332 12.60 29.47 1.19
CA THR A 332 13.32 30.52 0.46
C THR A 332 14.73 30.73 0.99
N GLY A 333 15.57 31.36 0.18
CA GLY A 333 16.97 31.73 0.56
C GLY A 333 18.00 30.67 0.17
N PRO A 334 19.27 30.93 0.48
CA PRO A 334 20.36 30.00 0.16
C PRO A 334 20.39 28.81 1.10
N ASN A 335 21.06 27.73 0.70
CA ASN A 335 21.26 26.50 1.49
C ASN A 335 19.94 25.82 1.88
N ARG A 336 19.02 25.75 0.94
CA ARG A 336 17.75 25.03 1.07
C ARG A 336 17.86 23.65 0.41
N HIS A 337 17.20 22.64 0.99
CA HIS A 337 17.27 21.26 0.50
C HIS A 337 15.90 20.59 0.56
N ILE A 338 15.70 19.62 -0.33
CA ILE A 338 14.65 18.62 -0.21
C ILE A 338 15.26 17.35 0.38
N ILE A 339 14.64 16.82 1.44
CA ILE A 339 15.04 15.57 2.07
C ILE A 339 13.87 14.61 1.94
N ASN A 340 14.04 13.53 1.17
CA ASN A 340 13.03 12.51 0.98
C ASN A 340 13.61 11.10 1.10
N GLY A 341 12.73 10.12 1.33
CA GLY A 341 13.05 8.71 1.50
C GLY A 341 12.53 7.83 0.36
N HIS A 342 11.78 6.76 0.68
CA HIS A 342 11.09 5.84 -0.22
C HIS A 342 12.00 5.01 -1.15
N VAL A 343 12.95 5.63 -1.84
CA VAL A 343 13.88 4.95 -2.74
C VAL A 343 15.25 4.87 -2.08
N PRO A 344 15.77 3.64 -1.81
CA PRO A 344 17.10 3.49 -1.23
C PRO A 344 18.18 4.12 -2.12
N VAL A 345 19.11 4.86 -1.51
CA VAL A 345 20.29 5.35 -2.20
C VAL A 345 21.18 4.16 -2.55
N ARG A 346 21.51 4.02 -3.83
CA ARG A 346 22.48 3.00 -4.25
C ARG A 346 23.87 3.48 -3.80
N THR A 347 24.54 2.67 -2.99
CA THR A 347 25.99 2.85 -2.78
C THR A 347 26.70 2.54 -4.11
N THR A 348 27.40 3.52 -4.64
CA THR A 348 28.30 3.37 -5.80
C THR A 348 29.52 2.55 -5.40
#